data_b0d52abacb80705a4326bd8b617d0304
#
_entry.id   b0d52abacb80705a4326bd8b617d0304
#
_cell.length_a   1.000
_cell.length_b   1.000
_cell.length_c   1.000
_cell.angle_alpha   90.00
_cell.angle_beta   90.00
_cell.angle_gamma   90.00
#
_symmetry.space_group_name_H-M   'P 1'
#
loop_
_entity.id
_entity.type
_entity.pdbx_description
1 polymer ?
#
loop_
_entity_poly.entity_id
_entity_poly.type
_entity_poly.pdbx_seq_one_letter_code
_entity_poly.pdbx_strand_id
1 'polypeptide(L)'
;MRQLGRRAFIKNGVLVLSAAAVTPASLFSGEPKPGLTIGLVTDLHYADKAASGTRHYRETPGKLAEAATELAKHKPSFLVELGDFIDAADSVKTELSYLKRIHRDFSAICKHRHHVLGNHCVYTLKKQEFLETVGQKKSYYSFDSGKFHFIVLDSCFRSDGQPYGRKNFEWTDPNIPTAEVDWLRADLKATSKKTVVFAHQRLDVSSVYGVKNAPVVRKVLEDSGQVLAVFQGHSHENDHKEIGGIHYCTLVAMIEGSGAANNGYSIMSLANDGTIHLKGFRKQSRYDWSA
;
A
#
# COMPACT_ATOMS: atom_id res chain seq x y z
N MET A 1 -17.08 -14.45 -31.06
CA MET A 1 -17.77 -13.66 -32.11
C MET A 1 -19.23 -14.08 -32.14
N ARG A 2 -20.15 -13.22 -31.68
CA ARG A 2 -21.60 -13.43 -31.86
C ARG A 2 -22.01 -12.69 -33.11
N GLN A 3 -22.52 -13.43 -34.12
CA GLN A 3 -23.13 -12.87 -35.32
C GLN A 3 -24.42 -12.13 -34.94
N LEU A 4 -24.46 -10.84 -35.28
CA LEU A 4 -25.69 -10.06 -35.26
C LEU A 4 -26.53 -10.43 -36.47
N GLY A 5 -27.67 -11.05 -36.27
CA GLY A 5 -28.62 -11.41 -37.33
C GLY A 5 -29.26 -10.16 -37.95
N ARG A 6 -29.02 -9.94 -39.23
CA ARG A 6 -29.78 -8.98 -40.05
C ARG A 6 -31.11 -9.62 -40.42
N ARG A 7 -32.22 -9.01 -40.05
CA ARG A 7 -33.56 -9.41 -40.54
C ARG A 7 -33.90 -8.59 -41.77
N ALA A 8 -34.07 -9.26 -42.90
CA ALA A 8 -34.58 -8.68 -44.13
C ALA A 8 -36.02 -9.21 -44.36
N PHE A 9 -36.92 -8.34 -44.78
CA PHE A 9 -38.28 -8.70 -45.15
C PHE A 9 -38.61 -8.21 -46.54
N ILE A 10 -39.26 -9.01 -47.38
CA ILE A 10 -39.77 -8.62 -48.66
C ILE A 10 -41.27 -8.38 -48.53
N LYS A 11 -41.73 -7.16 -48.84
CA LYS A 11 -43.17 -6.82 -48.93
C LYS A 11 -43.42 -6.15 -50.25
N ASN A 12 -44.36 -6.70 -51.05
CA ASN A 12 -44.75 -6.22 -52.38
C ASN A 12 -43.56 -6.03 -53.39
N GLY A 13 -42.60 -7.00 -53.39
CA GLY A 13 -41.45 -6.96 -54.32
C GLY A 13 -40.36 -5.95 -54.04
N VAL A 14 -40.43 -5.26 -52.89
CA VAL A 14 -39.41 -4.30 -52.47
C VAL A 14 -38.67 -4.83 -51.26
N LEU A 15 -37.33 -4.84 -51.35
CA LEU A 15 -36.46 -5.22 -50.24
C LEU A 15 -36.39 -4.07 -49.21
N VAL A 16 -36.98 -4.22 -48.04
CA VAL A 16 -36.90 -3.24 -46.96
C VAL A 16 -35.82 -3.68 -46.01
N LEU A 17 -34.70 -2.98 -45.97
CA LEU A 17 -33.64 -3.13 -44.95
C LEU A 17 -33.96 -2.22 -43.77
N SER A 18 -34.48 -2.78 -42.69
CA SER A 18 -34.58 -2.05 -41.43
C SER A 18 -33.22 -2.06 -40.74
N ALA A 19 -32.46 -0.99 -40.90
CA ALA A 19 -31.36 -0.70 -39.99
C ALA A 19 -31.97 -0.16 -38.71
N ALA A 20 -32.06 -1.02 -37.68
CA ALA A 20 -32.18 -0.50 -36.31
C ALA A 20 -30.92 0.30 -36.04
N ALA A 21 -31.02 1.63 -36.07
CA ALA A 21 -29.99 2.49 -35.54
C ALA A 21 -29.86 2.15 -34.04
N VAL A 22 -28.97 1.22 -33.74
CA VAL A 22 -28.42 1.12 -32.36
C VAL A 22 -27.58 2.37 -32.23
N THR A 23 -28.18 3.44 -31.73
CA THR A 23 -27.37 4.49 -31.11
C THR A 23 -26.47 3.79 -30.11
N PRO A 24 -25.12 3.88 -30.24
CA PRO A 24 -24.28 3.47 -29.16
C PRO A 24 -24.71 4.35 -27.99
N ALA A 25 -25.40 3.76 -27.00
CA ALA A 25 -25.41 4.36 -25.70
C ALA A 25 -23.92 4.49 -25.37
N SER A 26 -23.38 5.69 -25.53
CA SER A 26 -22.12 6.05 -24.96
C SER A 26 -22.31 5.88 -23.46
N LEU A 27 -21.94 4.69 -22.98
CA LEU A 27 -21.63 4.50 -21.58
C LEU A 27 -20.43 5.43 -21.31
N PHE A 28 -20.72 6.72 -21.20
CA PHE A 28 -19.93 7.61 -20.38
C PHE A 28 -20.14 7.13 -18.94
N SER A 29 -19.58 6.01 -18.59
CA SER A 29 -19.15 5.79 -17.23
C SER A 29 -17.97 6.74 -17.04
N GLY A 30 -18.27 8.02 -16.78
CA GLY A 30 -17.28 8.90 -16.20
C GLY A 30 -16.73 8.13 -15.01
N GLU A 31 -15.41 7.91 -14.96
CA GLU A 31 -14.79 7.29 -13.78
C GLU A 31 -15.37 8.01 -12.56
N PRO A 32 -15.95 7.29 -11.60
CA PRO A 32 -16.54 7.94 -10.44
C PRO A 32 -15.47 8.83 -9.83
N LYS A 33 -15.79 10.12 -9.64
CA LYS A 33 -14.81 11.05 -9.05
C LYS A 33 -14.29 10.40 -7.77
N PRO A 34 -12.99 10.20 -7.64
CA PRO A 34 -12.45 9.53 -6.47
C PRO A 34 -12.88 10.30 -5.22
N GLY A 35 -13.44 9.60 -4.25
CA GLY A 35 -13.76 10.18 -2.95
C GLY A 35 -12.49 10.58 -2.20
N LEU A 36 -11.41 9.85 -2.43
CA LEU A 36 -10.10 10.08 -1.81
C LEU A 36 -8.98 9.58 -2.75
N THR A 37 -7.87 10.31 -2.80
CA THR A 37 -6.67 9.92 -3.54
C THR A 37 -5.49 9.80 -2.56
N ILE A 38 -4.74 8.71 -2.63
CA ILE A 38 -3.67 8.36 -1.69
C ILE A 38 -2.45 7.94 -2.48
N GLY A 39 -1.28 8.49 -2.16
CA GLY A 39 -0.02 8.05 -2.74
C GLY A 39 0.62 6.96 -1.88
N LEU A 40 1.09 5.88 -2.51
CA LEU A 40 1.70 4.73 -1.84
C LEU A 40 3.10 4.48 -2.36
N VAL A 41 4.04 4.28 -1.45
CA VAL A 41 5.42 3.84 -1.70
C VAL A 41 5.82 2.83 -0.65
N THR A 42 6.81 1.98 -0.94
CA THR A 42 7.30 0.97 0.01
C THR A 42 8.77 0.63 -0.23
N ASP A 43 9.43 0.12 0.79
CA ASP A 43 10.75 -0.50 0.70
C ASP A 43 11.76 0.40 -0.04
N LEU A 44 11.92 1.63 0.45
CA LEU A 44 12.87 2.59 -0.07
C LEU A 44 14.31 2.22 0.29
N HIS A 45 14.50 1.63 1.47
CA HIS A 45 15.79 1.21 2.01
C HIS A 45 16.91 2.24 1.80
N TYR A 46 16.59 3.52 1.97
CA TYR A 46 17.62 4.54 1.76
C TYR A 46 18.79 4.35 2.72
N ALA A 47 19.97 4.31 2.15
CA ALA A 47 21.25 4.32 2.85
C ALA A 47 22.34 4.90 1.96
N ASP A 48 23.33 5.55 2.55
CA ASP A 48 24.51 6.01 1.82
C ASP A 48 25.57 4.92 1.75
N LYS A 49 25.24 3.85 1.01
CA LYS A 49 26.14 2.72 0.76
C LYS A 49 26.07 2.24 -0.70
N ALA A 50 27.09 1.51 -1.13
CA ALA A 50 27.14 0.94 -2.46
C ALA A 50 25.98 -0.05 -2.69
N ALA A 51 25.59 -0.24 -3.95
CA ALA A 51 24.61 -1.27 -4.31
C ALA A 51 25.09 -2.66 -3.87
N SER A 52 24.14 -3.52 -3.48
CA SER A 52 24.37 -4.90 -3.09
C SER A 52 23.29 -5.78 -3.71
N GLY A 53 23.69 -6.71 -4.58
CA GLY A 53 22.74 -7.48 -5.38
C GLY A 53 21.87 -6.54 -6.21
N THR A 54 20.57 -6.68 -6.07
CA THR A 54 19.57 -5.88 -6.79
C THR A 54 19.23 -4.55 -6.08
N ARG A 55 19.75 -4.33 -4.87
CA ARG A 55 19.43 -3.14 -4.05
C ARG A 55 20.36 -1.97 -4.35
N HIS A 56 19.81 -0.85 -4.80
CA HIS A 56 20.52 0.36 -5.22
C HIS A 56 20.28 1.53 -4.27
N TYR A 57 20.82 1.44 -3.06
CA TYR A 57 20.55 2.32 -1.90
C TYR A 57 20.69 3.83 -2.18
N ARG A 58 21.79 4.26 -2.84
CA ARG A 58 22.07 5.67 -3.16
C ARG A 58 21.16 6.24 -4.23
N GLU A 59 20.50 5.39 -5.02
CA GLU A 59 19.61 5.84 -6.09
C GLU A 59 18.19 6.16 -5.58
N THR A 60 17.85 5.71 -4.38
CA THR A 60 16.49 5.87 -3.80
C THR A 60 16.03 7.34 -3.76
N PRO A 61 16.84 8.35 -3.38
CA PRO A 61 16.38 9.73 -3.44
C PRO A 61 15.99 10.19 -4.85
N GLY A 62 16.72 9.75 -5.87
CA GLY A 62 16.38 10.03 -7.28
C GLY A 62 15.08 9.35 -7.72
N LYS A 63 14.87 8.09 -7.33
CA LYS A 63 13.62 7.36 -7.56
C LYS A 63 12.44 8.01 -6.83
N LEU A 64 12.65 8.46 -5.59
CA LEU A 64 11.63 9.18 -4.83
C LEU A 64 11.29 10.53 -5.47
N ALA A 65 12.27 11.26 -6.01
CA ALA A 65 12.04 12.52 -6.72
C ALA A 65 11.21 12.33 -8.01
N GLU A 66 11.47 11.24 -8.74
CA GLU A 66 10.65 10.86 -9.90
C GLU A 66 9.21 10.54 -9.47
N ALA A 67 9.05 9.71 -8.43
CA ALA A 67 7.75 9.40 -7.87
C ALA A 67 7.01 10.66 -7.38
N ALA A 68 7.71 11.57 -6.69
CA ALA A 68 7.17 12.84 -6.21
C ALA A 68 6.57 13.68 -7.35
N THR A 69 7.29 13.77 -8.47
CA THR A 69 6.83 14.51 -9.65
C THR A 69 5.52 13.96 -10.21
N GLU A 70 5.37 12.64 -10.22
CA GLU A 70 4.13 12.01 -10.71
C GLU A 70 3.01 12.10 -9.68
N LEU A 71 3.30 11.76 -8.41
CA LEU A 71 2.31 11.80 -7.32
C LEU A 71 1.69 13.20 -7.15
N ALA A 72 2.50 14.26 -7.27
CA ALA A 72 2.02 15.64 -7.14
C ALA A 72 0.92 16.00 -8.16
N LYS A 73 0.96 15.42 -9.37
CA LYS A 73 -0.08 15.65 -10.41
C LYS A 73 -1.46 15.17 -9.96
N HIS A 74 -1.50 14.14 -9.11
CA HIS A 74 -2.73 13.54 -8.59
C HIS A 74 -3.24 14.20 -7.30
N LYS A 75 -2.49 15.14 -6.73
CA LYS A 75 -2.87 15.90 -5.51
C LYS A 75 -3.38 14.98 -4.38
N PRO A 76 -2.59 14.01 -3.93
CA PRO A 76 -3.05 13.05 -2.94
C PRO A 76 -3.45 13.74 -1.64
N SER A 77 -4.52 13.25 -1.02
CA SER A 77 -4.99 13.72 0.29
C SER A 77 -3.95 13.44 1.38
N PHE A 78 -3.25 12.31 1.23
CA PHE A 78 -2.11 11.94 2.05
C PHE A 78 -1.23 10.91 1.32
N LEU A 79 -0.02 10.69 1.88
CA LEU A 79 0.90 9.65 1.44
C LEU A 79 1.04 8.58 2.53
N VAL A 80 1.25 7.34 2.12
CA VAL A 80 1.67 6.26 3.00
C VAL A 80 2.97 5.65 2.48
N GLU A 81 3.93 5.55 3.37
CA GLU A 81 5.15 4.77 3.19
C GLU A 81 4.97 3.48 4.00
N LEU A 82 5.01 2.32 3.31
CA LEU A 82 4.60 1.03 3.86
C LEU A 82 5.73 0.27 4.57
N GLY A 83 6.77 0.95 4.99
CA GLY A 83 7.88 0.38 5.76
C GLY A 83 9.16 0.16 4.96
N ASP A 84 10.22 -0.15 5.70
CA ASP A 84 11.59 -0.25 5.21
C ASP A 84 12.04 1.03 4.46
N PHE A 85 11.76 2.17 5.12
CA PHE A 85 12.07 3.51 4.62
C PHE A 85 13.56 3.79 4.53
N ILE A 86 14.32 3.25 5.49
CA ILE A 86 15.80 3.26 5.54
C ILE A 86 16.35 1.85 5.62
N ASP A 87 17.63 1.70 5.33
CA ASP A 87 18.34 0.44 5.54
C ASP A 87 19.28 0.53 6.75
N ALA A 88 19.67 -0.64 7.24
CA ALA A 88 20.53 -0.81 8.40
C ALA A 88 21.89 -0.14 8.25
N ALA A 89 22.41 0.40 9.34
CA ALA A 89 23.77 0.92 9.47
C ALA A 89 24.45 0.40 10.74
N ASP A 90 25.74 0.71 10.86
CA ASP A 90 26.54 0.27 12.01
C ASP A 90 26.22 1.03 13.30
N SER A 91 25.64 2.22 13.19
CA SER A 91 25.34 3.07 14.35
C SER A 91 23.98 3.76 14.24
N VAL A 92 23.40 4.04 15.40
CA VAL A 92 22.20 4.86 15.57
C VAL A 92 22.35 6.21 14.87
N LYS A 93 23.49 6.87 15.03
CA LYS A 93 23.78 8.18 14.41
C LYS A 93 23.67 8.11 12.90
N THR A 94 24.21 7.05 12.29
CA THR A 94 24.20 6.87 10.84
C THR A 94 22.77 6.59 10.34
N GLU A 95 22.03 5.67 10.97
CA GLU A 95 20.63 5.40 10.59
C GLU A 95 19.74 6.65 10.76
N LEU A 96 19.90 7.42 11.84
CA LEU A 96 19.20 8.68 12.01
C LEU A 96 19.55 9.70 10.91
N SER A 97 20.78 9.69 10.41
CA SER A 97 21.15 10.56 9.29
C SER A 97 20.46 10.16 7.99
N TYR A 98 20.34 8.86 7.73
CA TYR A 98 19.58 8.33 6.60
C TYR A 98 18.10 8.69 6.71
N LEU A 99 17.52 8.47 7.89
CA LEU A 99 16.12 8.77 8.15
C LEU A 99 15.80 10.25 7.95
N LYS A 100 16.59 11.14 8.53
CA LYS A 100 16.42 12.61 8.35
C LYS A 100 16.53 13.02 6.90
N ARG A 101 17.45 12.42 6.15
CA ARG A 101 17.68 12.73 4.74
C ARG A 101 16.45 12.35 3.90
N ILE A 102 16.02 11.10 3.94
CA ILE A 102 14.93 10.62 3.10
C ILE A 102 13.57 11.16 3.54
N HIS A 103 13.37 11.34 4.86
CA HIS A 103 12.14 11.91 5.41
C HIS A 103 11.95 13.37 4.95
N ARG A 104 13.01 14.17 4.88
CA ARG A 104 12.93 15.53 4.33
C ARG A 104 12.38 15.50 2.89
N ASP A 105 12.91 14.64 2.06
CA ASP A 105 12.52 14.56 0.65
C ASP A 105 11.07 14.03 0.50
N PHE A 106 10.69 13.01 1.29
CA PHE A 106 9.32 12.48 1.32
C PHE A 106 8.31 13.50 1.85
N SER A 107 8.68 14.25 2.88
CA SER A 107 7.81 15.27 3.50
C SER A 107 7.49 16.43 2.56
N ALA A 108 8.34 16.70 1.59
CA ALA A 108 8.13 17.75 0.60
C ALA A 108 7.02 17.40 -0.41
N ILE A 109 6.64 16.13 -0.56
CA ILE A 109 5.64 15.69 -1.53
C ILE A 109 4.22 16.03 -1.08
N CYS A 110 3.90 15.74 0.18
CA CYS A 110 2.57 15.99 0.74
C CYS A 110 2.67 16.32 2.24
N LYS A 111 1.85 17.27 2.69
CA LYS A 111 1.80 17.68 4.11
C LYS A 111 1.33 16.53 5.02
N HIS A 112 0.32 15.80 4.59
CA HIS A 112 -0.26 14.68 5.35
C HIS A 112 0.41 13.40 4.89
N ARG A 113 1.01 12.68 5.82
CA ARG A 113 1.75 11.46 5.54
C ARG A 113 1.76 10.53 6.73
N HIS A 114 1.85 9.25 6.44
CA HIS A 114 1.86 8.17 7.42
C HIS A 114 3.01 7.22 7.12
N HIS A 115 3.68 6.75 8.16
CA HIS A 115 4.76 5.78 8.06
C HIS A 115 4.34 4.49 8.76
N VAL A 116 4.51 3.37 8.06
CA VAL A 116 4.44 2.03 8.63
C VAL A 116 5.85 1.61 9.01
N LEU A 117 6.03 0.99 10.16
CA LEU A 117 7.36 0.48 10.53
C LEU A 117 7.65 -0.82 9.76
N GLY A 118 8.80 -0.86 9.07
CA GLY A 118 9.41 -2.07 8.56
C GLY A 118 10.59 -2.52 9.43
N ASN A 119 11.05 -3.74 9.27
CA ASN A 119 12.12 -4.30 10.09
C ASN A 119 13.46 -3.55 9.93
N HIS A 120 13.75 -3.02 8.73
CA HIS A 120 14.94 -2.19 8.52
C HIS A 120 14.82 -0.81 9.17
N CYS A 121 13.61 -0.28 9.36
CA CYS A 121 13.39 1.00 10.05
C CYS A 121 13.87 0.97 11.51
N VAL A 122 13.89 -0.21 12.12
CA VAL A 122 14.16 -0.43 13.53
C VAL A 122 15.30 -1.44 13.78
N TYR A 123 16.19 -1.62 12.80
CA TYR A 123 17.30 -2.55 12.95
C TYR A 123 18.28 -2.10 14.03
N THR A 124 18.89 -0.93 13.87
CA THR A 124 19.74 -0.32 14.90
C THR A 124 18.99 0.69 15.76
N LEU A 125 17.96 1.36 15.18
CA LEU A 125 17.08 2.26 15.92
C LEU A 125 16.13 1.50 16.86
N LYS A 126 15.67 2.20 17.88
CA LYS A 126 14.42 1.86 18.59
C LYS A 126 13.25 2.51 17.86
N LYS A 127 12.05 1.94 18.00
CA LYS A 127 10.81 2.50 17.41
C LYS A 127 10.63 3.98 17.76
N GLN A 128 10.84 4.35 19.00
CA GLN A 128 10.69 5.73 19.46
C GLN A 128 11.61 6.70 18.71
N GLU A 129 12.87 6.34 18.45
CA GLU A 129 13.84 7.20 17.73
C GLU A 129 13.41 7.42 16.26
N PHE A 130 12.85 6.38 15.63
CA PHE A 130 12.26 6.51 14.31
C PHE A 130 11.04 7.45 14.35
N LEU A 131 10.07 7.16 15.21
CA LEU A 131 8.81 7.90 15.29
C LEU A 131 9.02 9.37 15.62
N GLU A 132 9.90 9.70 16.57
CA GLU A 132 10.26 11.08 16.92
C GLU A 132 10.86 11.81 15.71
N THR A 133 11.73 11.13 14.95
CA THR A 133 12.39 11.74 13.78
C THR A 133 11.40 12.06 12.66
N VAL A 134 10.40 11.21 12.42
CA VAL A 134 9.37 11.44 11.39
C VAL A 134 8.17 12.23 11.91
N GLY A 135 8.13 12.56 13.20
CA GLY A 135 7.04 13.33 13.82
C GLY A 135 5.74 12.54 13.97
N GLN A 136 5.81 11.21 14.07
CA GLN A 136 4.67 10.32 14.28
C GLN A 136 4.60 9.86 15.74
N LYS A 137 3.40 9.88 16.35
CA LYS A 137 3.27 9.63 17.80
C LYS A 137 3.23 8.15 18.19
N LYS A 138 2.70 7.29 17.30
CA LYS A 138 2.46 5.87 17.57
C LYS A 138 2.91 5.02 16.39
N SER A 139 3.31 3.79 16.65
CA SER A 139 3.70 2.83 15.62
C SER A 139 2.47 2.13 15.00
N TYR A 140 1.41 1.95 15.79
CA TYR A 140 0.11 1.50 15.28
C TYR A 140 -1.00 2.44 15.77
N TYR A 141 -1.95 2.75 14.90
CA TYR A 141 -3.04 3.69 15.16
C TYR A 141 -4.05 3.66 14.02
N SER A 142 -5.17 4.33 14.20
CA SER A 142 -6.16 4.58 13.16
C SER A 142 -6.44 6.06 13.00
N PHE A 143 -6.99 6.41 11.85
CA PHE A 143 -7.45 7.76 11.54
C PHE A 143 -8.55 7.72 10.48
N ASP A 144 -9.36 8.75 10.46
CA ASP A 144 -10.41 8.93 9.47
C ASP A 144 -10.00 9.95 8.41
N SER A 145 -10.32 9.66 7.15
CA SER A 145 -10.24 10.63 6.07
C SER A 145 -11.45 10.47 5.15
N GLY A 146 -12.21 11.54 4.99
CA GLY A 146 -13.49 11.48 4.29
C GLY A 146 -14.46 10.48 4.93
N LYS A 147 -14.97 9.56 4.12
CA LYS A 147 -15.93 8.53 4.56
C LYS A 147 -15.25 7.22 5.00
N PHE A 148 -13.94 7.17 5.00
CA PHE A 148 -13.16 5.97 5.21
C PHE A 148 -12.40 6.00 6.52
N HIS A 149 -12.15 4.82 7.04
CA HIS A 149 -11.29 4.56 8.17
C HIS A 149 -9.99 3.92 7.70
N PHE A 150 -8.87 4.30 8.30
CA PHE A 150 -7.56 3.81 7.94
C PHE A 150 -6.84 3.32 9.19
N ILE A 151 -6.19 2.18 9.06
CA ILE A 151 -5.44 1.53 10.15
C ILE A 151 -4.00 1.34 9.71
N VAL A 152 -3.07 1.74 10.57
CA VAL A 152 -1.64 1.43 10.46
C VAL A 152 -1.32 0.37 11.50
N LEU A 153 -0.79 -0.77 11.08
CA LEU A 153 -0.35 -1.86 11.95
C LEU A 153 1.17 -1.86 12.11
N ASP A 154 1.63 -2.35 13.25
CA ASP A 154 3.05 -2.52 13.57
C ASP A 154 3.37 -3.99 13.82
N SER A 155 3.89 -4.68 12.83
CA SER A 155 4.34 -6.07 12.96
C SER A 155 5.82 -6.22 13.35
N CYS A 156 6.50 -5.13 13.69
CA CYS A 156 7.89 -5.15 14.16
C CYS A 156 8.01 -5.53 15.64
N PHE A 157 7.46 -6.68 16.00
CA PHE A 157 7.62 -7.35 17.29
C PHE A 157 8.06 -8.78 17.07
N ARG A 158 8.79 -9.33 18.02
CA ARG A 158 9.11 -10.75 18.07
C ARG A 158 7.90 -11.56 18.53
N SER A 159 7.90 -12.87 18.27
CA SER A 159 6.83 -13.77 18.72
C SER A 159 6.68 -13.83 20.25
N ASP A 160 7.73 -13.45 21.01
CA ASP A 160 7.67 -13.32 22.49
C ASP A 160 7.12 -11.96 22.95
N GLY A 161 6.65 -11.09 22.03
CA GLY A 161 6.06 -9.78 22.30
C GLY A 161 7.07 -8.65 22.50
N GLN A 162 8.38 -8.91 22.40
CA GLN A 162 9.39 -7.86 22.51
C GLN A 162 9.42 -7.01 21.23
N PRO A 163 9.46 -5.66 21.33
CA PRO A 163 9.59 -4.80 20.16
C PRO A 163 10.96 -4.96 19.49
N TYR A 164 10.98 -4.88 18.17
CA TYR A 164 12.21 -4.80 17.40
C TYR A 164 13.01 -3.55 17.76
N GLY A 165 14.31 -3.66 17.74
CA GLY A 165 15.25 -2.56 17.94
C GLY A 165 16.61 -3.06 18.42
N ARG A 166 17.68 -2.29 18.13
CA ARG A 166 19.04 -2.63 18.61
C ARG A 166 19.50 -4.03 18.18
N LYS A 167 19.10 -4.50 16.99
CA LYS A 167 19.51 -5.80 16.42
C LYS A 167 19.06 -7.01 17.25
N ASN A 168 17.93 -6.90 17.99
CA ASN A 168 17.45 -7.93 18.91
C ASN A 168 16.51 -8.96 18.29
N PHE A 169 16.36 -8.99 16.98
CA PHE A 169 15.37 -9.80 16.28
C PHE A 169 15.92 -10.51 15.04
N GLU A 170 15.22 -11.54 14.64
CA GLU A 170 15.32 -12.14 13.31
C GLU A 170 14.20 -11.58 12.43
N TRP A 171 14.52 -11.11 11.22
CA TRP A 171 13.54 -10.50 10.32
C TRP A 171 12.41 -11.46 9.90
N THR A 172 12.64 -12.78 10.07
CA THR A 172 11.68 -13.86 9.79
C THR A 172 10.76 -14.16 10.97
N ASP A 173 10.83 -13.41 12.08
CA ASP A 173 10.00 -13.58 13.27
C ASP A 173 9.09 -12.37 13.55
N PRO A 174 8.43 -11.75 12.53
CA PRO A 174 7.52 -10.65 12.76
C PRO A 174 6.22 -11.14 13.39
N ASN A 175 5.69 -10.35 14.35
CA ASN A 175 4.47 -10.67 15.06
C ASN A 175 3.70 -9.38 15.40
N ILE A 176 2.38 -9.46 15.50
CA ILE A 176 1.53 -8.39 16.03
C ILE A 176 1.14 -8.78 17.45
N PRO A 177 1.56 -8.02 18.50
CA PRO A 177 1.34 -8.42 19.88
C PRO A 177 -0.16 -8.43 20.26
N THR A 178 -0.53 -9.24 21.22
CA THR A 178 -1.93 -9.38 21.68
C THR A 178 -2.58 -8.04 22.00
N ALA A 179 -1.85 -7.12 22.62
CA ALA A 179 -2.36 -5.80 22.96
C ALA A 179 -2.77 -5.00 21.70
N GLU A 180 -2.01 -5.12 20.60
CA GLU A 180 -2.37 -4.48 19.32
C GLU A 180 -3.55 -5.19 18.65
N VAL A 181 -3.60 -6.53 18.69
CA VAL A 181 -4.74 -7.31 18.17
C VAL A 181 -6.03 -6.95 18.92
N ASP A 182 -5.97 -6.79 20.23
CA ASP A 182 -7.13 -6.40 21.05
C ASP A 182 -7.55 -4.95 20.76
N TRP A 183 -6.60 -4.05 20.60
CA TRP A 183 -6.85 -2.69 20.14
C TRP A 183 -7.51 -2.68 18.74
N LEU A 184 -6.97 -3.45 17.78
CA LEU A 184 -7.51 -3.56 16.42
C LEU A 184 -8.98 -4.00 16.44
N ARG A 185 -9.32 -5.00 17.26
CA ARG A 185 -10.69 -5.49 17.43
C ARG A 185 -11.61 -4.40 18.00
N ALA A 186 -11.14 -3.67 19.00
CA ALA A 186 -11.90 -2.58 19.62
C ALA A 186 -12.09 -1.39 18.65
N ASP A 187 -11.06 -1.05 17.90
CA ASP A 187 -11.06 0.04 16.93
C ASP A 187 -12.04 -0.23 15.77
N LEU A 188 -11.97 -1.42 15.17
CA LEU A 188 -12.91 -1.85 14.13
C LEU A 188 -14.38 -1.93 14.65
N LYS A 189 -14.59 -2.29 15.90
CA LYS A 189 -15.92 -2.29 16.51
C LYS A 189 -16.46 -0.88 16.74
N ALA A 190 -15.60 0.11 16.91
CA ALA A 190 -15.97 1.49 17.18
C ALA A 190 -16.35 2.30 15.93
N THR A 191 -16.09 1.75 14.73
CA THR A 191 -16.41 2.40 13.46
C THR A 191 -17.39 1.55 12.63
N SER A 192 -18.17 2.20 11.77
CA SER A 192 -18.95 1.54 10.71
C SER A 192 -18.44 1.89 9.31
N LYS A 193 -17.29 2.58 9.24
CA LYS A 193 -16.73 3.04 7.97
C LYS A 193 -16.02 1.90 7.26
N LYS A 194 -16.10 1.89 5.92
CA LYS A 194 -15.23 1.04 5.11
C LYS A 194 -13.77 1.35 5.42
N THR A 195 -12.97 0.30 5.61
CA THR A 195 -11.64 0.40 6.21
C THR A 195 -10.57 -0.09 5.24
N VAL A 196 -9.44 0.62 5.21
CA VAL A 196 -8.21 0.19 4.54
C VAL A 196 -7.10 0.07 5.57
N VAL A 197 -6.34 -1.02 5.50
CA VAL A 197 -5.26 -1.34 6.45
C VAL A 197 -3.91 -1.24 5.77
N PHE A 198 -2.92 -0.71 6.48
CA PHE A 198 -1.53 -0.63 6.06
C PHE A 198 -0.66 -1.43 7.02
N ALA A 199 0.14 -2.33 6.48
CA ALA A 199 1.12 -3.13 7.21
C ALA A 199 2.43 -3.17 6.42
N HIS A 200 3.54 -3.58 7.02
CA HIS A 200 4.76 -3.83 6.26
C HIS A 200 4.90 -5.31 5.94
N GLN A 201 5.08 -6.14 6.97
CA GLN A 201 5.19 -7.59 6.76
C GLN A 201 3.84 -8.20 6.36
N ARG A 202 3.90 -9.24 5.56
CA ARG A 202 2.75 -9.81 4.88
C ARG A 202 1.79 -10.54 5.83
N LEU A 203 0.50 -10.25 5.68
CA LEU A 203 -0.58 -10.92 6.43
C LEU A 203 -1.23 -12.07 5.63
N ASP A 204 -0.93 -12.21 4.34
CA ASP A 204 -1.57 -13.13 3.40
C ASP A 204 -0.76 -14.40 3.09
N VAL A 205 0.42 -14.55 3.69
CA VAL A 205 1.32 -15.69 3.49
C VAL A 205 1.77 -16.30 4.81
N SER A 206 2.16 -17.59 4.76
CA SER A 206 2.78 -18.31 5.86
C SER A 206 4.29 -18.54 5.66
N SER A 207 4.88 -17.90 4.64
CA SER A 207 6.31 -17.99 4.35
C SER A 207 7.14 -17.16 5.33
N VAL A 208 8.45 -17.07 5.09
CA VAL A 208 9.38 -16.23 5.86
C VAL A 208 9.05 -14.74 5.84
N TYR A 209 8.27 -14.28 4.85
CA TYR A 209 7.79 -12.91 4.74
C TYR A 209 6.53 -12.63 5.56
N GLY A 210 5.89 -13.68 6.09
CA GLY A 210 4.59 -13.58 6.77
C GLY A 210 4.72 -13.29 8.26
N VAL A 211 3.79 -12.49 8.77
CA VAL A 211 3.57 -12.29 10.21
C VAL A 211 3.18 -13.61 10.86
N LYS A 212 3.83 -13.98 11.96
CA LYS A 212 3.65 -15.30 12.60
C LYS A 212 2.21 -15.58 13.02
N ASN A 213 1.55 -14.60 13.58
CA ASN A 213 0.14 -14.71 13.97
C ASN A 213 -0.83 -14.09 12.95
N ALA A 214 -0.44 -13.98 11.67
CA ALA A 214 -1.30 -13.45 10.61
C ALA A 214 -2.72 -14.08 10.57
N PRO A 215 -2.92 -15.39 10.79
CA PRO A 215 -4.28 -15.96 10.82
C PRO A 215 -5.18 -15.34 11.89
N VAL A 216 -4.64 -15.00 13.06
CA VAL A 216 -5.39 -14.33 14.13
C VAL A 216 -5.78 -12.92 13.73
N VAL A 217 -4.84 -12.17 13.14
CA VAL A 217 -5.07 -10.80 12.66
C VAL A 217 -6.10 -10.80 11.54
N ARG A 218 -5.94 -11.67 10.52
CA ARG A 218 -6.92 -11.80 9.43
C ARG A 218 -8.31 -12.08 9.93
N LYS A 219 -8.45 -12.98 10.90
CA LYS A 219 -9.78 -13.28 11.47
C LYS A 219 -10.44 -12.03 12.09
N VAL A 220 -9.67 -11.16 12.75
CA VAL A 220 -10.21 -9.90 13.29
C VAL A 220 -10.66 -8.97 12.16
N LEU A 221 -9.88 -8.88 11.08
CA LEU A 221 -10.23 -8.07 9.90
C LEU A 221 -11.49 -8.59 9.21
N GLU A 222 -11.56 -9.90 8.97
CA GLU A 222 -12.69 -10.59 8.34
C GLU A 222 -13.97 -10.46 9.19
N ASP A 223 -13.89 -10.72 10.49
CA ASP A 223 -15.04 -10.66 11.42
C ASP A 223 -15.66 -9.25 11.51
N SER A 224 -14.91 -8.21 11.19
CA SER A 224 -15.43 -6.84 11.17
C SER A 224 -16.39 -6.58 10.02
N GLY A 225 -16.23 -7.27 8.89
CA GLY A 225 -17.02 -7.08 7.68
C GLY A 225 -16.84 -5.71 6.99
N GLN A 226 -15.84 -4.91 7.43
CA GLN A 226 -15.67 -3.52 6.98
C GLN A 226 -14.38 -3.31 6.18
N VAL A 227 -13.42 -4.25 6.29
CA VAL A 227 -12.10 -4.09 5.67
C VAL A 227 -12.17 -4.43 4.19
N LEU A 228 -11.78 -3.47 3.35
CA LEU A 228 -11.75 -3.61 1.90
C LEU A 228 -10.42 -4.21 1.43
N ALA A 229 -9.32 -3.67 1.94
CA ALA A 229 -7.99 -4.05 1.50
C ALA A 229 -6.93 -3.86 2.60
N VAL A 230 -5.86 -4.66 2.48
CA VAL A 230 -4.60 -4.53 3.21
C VAL A 230 -3.50 -4.25 2.19
N PHE A 231 -2.81 -3.12 2.31
CA PHE A 231 -1.63 -2.81 1.52
C PHE A 231 -0.38 -3.11 2.33
N GLN A 232 0.59 -3.78 1.70
CA GLN A 232 1.79 -4.28 2.37
C GLN A 232 3.02 -4.25 1.44
N GLY A 233 4.22 -4.42 2.00
CA GLY A 233 5.50 -4.44 1.29
C GLY A 233 6.32 -5.69 1.59
N HIS A 234 7.58 -5.50 1.99
CA HIS A 234 8.50 -6.48 2.57
C HIS A 234 9.04 -7.56 1.62
N SER A 235 8.24 -8.18 0.77
CA SER A 235 8.72 -9.19 -0.17
C SER A 235 9.30 -8.62 -1.48
N HIS A 236 9.25 -7.30 -1.67
CA HIS A 236 9.76 -6.56 -2.82
C HIS A 236 9.09 -6.87 -4.16
N GLU A 237 8.05 -7.69 -4.18
CA GLU A 237 7.37 -8.17 -5.39
C GLU A 237 5.91 -7.74 -5.42
N ASN A 238 5.38 -7.49 -6.63
CA ASN A 238 3.93 -7.35 -6.77
C ASN A 238 3.25 -8.70 -6.48
N ASP A 239 2.30 -8.69 -5.56
CA ASP A 239 1.42 -9.84 -5.32
C ASP A 239 0.03 -9.33 -4.93
N HIS A 240 -0.99 -10.11 -5.25
CA HIS A 240 -2.35 -9.85 -4.86
C HIS A 240 -3.07 -11.15 -4.55
N LYS A 241 -3.75 -11.17 -3.40
CA LYS A 241 -4.64 -12.26 -3.00
C LYS A 241 -5.93 -11.67 -2.45
N GLU A 242 -7.01 -12.40 -2.64
CA GLU A 242 -8.27 -12.16 -1.96
C GLU A 242 -8.50 -13.28 -0.95
N ILE A 243 -8.66 -12.93 0.32
CA ILE A 243 -8.88 -13.88 1.43
C ILE A 243 -10.00 -13.32 2.30
N GLY A 244 -11.07 -14.09 2.50
CA GLY A 244 -12.20 -13.68 3.32
C GLY A 244 -12.92 -12.41 2.80
N GLY A 245 -12.88 -12.16 1.49
CA GLY A 245 -13.44 -10.95 0.88
C GLY A 245 -12.57 -9.69 1.05
N ILE A 246 -11.35 -9.83 1.53
CA ILE A 246 -10.39 -8.73 1.72
C ILE A 246 -9.26 -8.86 0.68
N HIS A 247 -8.94 -7.77 -0.01
CA HIS A 247 -7.82 -7.71 -0.94
C HIS A 247 -6.50 -7.45 -0.21
N TYR A 248 -5.55 -8.40 -0.29
CA TYR A 248 -4.18 -8.24 0.21
C TYR A 248 -3.29 -7.90 -0.97
N CYS A 249 -2.78 -6.68 -1.01
CA CYS A 249 -1.96 -6.16 -2.10
C CYS A 249 -0.55 -5.85 -1.60
N THR A 250 0.42 -6.61 -2.12
CA THR A 250 1.84 -6.35 -1.86
C THR A 250 2.40 -5.49 -2.98
N LEU A 251 3.05 -4.39 -2.60
CA LEU A 251 3.62 -3.45 -3.54
C LEU A 251 5.10 -3.78 -3.81
N VAL A 252 5.55 -3.47 -5.04
CA VAL A 252 6.94 -3.64 -5.42
C VAL A 252 7.84 -2.61 -4.73
N ALA A 253 9.02 -3.06 -4.32
CA ALA A 253 9.98 -2.24 -3.62
C ALA A 253 10.60 -1.15 -4.50
N MET A 254 10.77 0.05 -3.96
CA MET A 254 11.47 1.13 -4.65
C MET A 254 12.97 0.88 -4.78
N ILE A 255 13.58 0.14 -3.84
CA ILE A 255 15.02 -0.10 -3.81
C ILE A 255 15.56 -0.91 -4.98
N GLU A 256 14.72 -1.79 -5.57
CA GLU A 256 15.16 -2.81 -6.51
C GLU A 256 15.57 -2.23 -7.87
N GLY A 257 16.69 -2.74 -8.40
CA GLY A 257 17.24 -2.38 -9.71
C GLY A 257 17.73 -0.94 -9.83
N SER A 258 18.59 -0.67 -10.80
CA SER A 258 19.13 0.67 -11.08
C SER A 258 18.18 1.51 -11.93
N GLY A 259 18.13 2.79 -11.67
CA GLY A 259 17.45 3.81 -12.45
C GLY A 259 15.92 3.83 -12.29
N ALA A 260 15.32 4.87 -12.83
CA ALA A 260 13.89 5.14 -12.72
C ALA A 260 12.99 4.06 -13.36
N ALA A 261 13.47 3.34 -14.38
CA ALA A 261 12.71 2.26 -15.01
C ALA A 261 12.41 1.09 -14.06
N ASN A 262 13.21 0.92 -13.01
CA ASN A 262 13.05 -0.11 -11.98
C ASN A 262 12.37 0.43 -10.72
N ASN A 263 11.82 1.64 -10.75
CA ASN A 263 11.06 2.22 -9.66
C ASN A 263 9.69 1.53 -9.49
N GLY A 264 9.05 1.71 -8.32
CA GLY A 264 7.71 1.27 -8.05
C GLY A 264 7.00 2.21 -7.08
N TYR A 265 5.83 2.71 -7.45
CA TYR A 265 4.97 3.54 -6.62
C TYR A 265 3.54 3.57 -7.19
N SER A 266 2.57 4.04 -6.41
CA SER A 266 1.18 4.00 -6.83
C SER A 266 0.38 5.21 -6.40
N ILE A 267 -0.70 5.44 -7.12
CA ILE A 267 -1.86 6.22 -6.67
C ILE A 267 -3.03 5.26 -6.44
N MET A 268 -3.55 5.25 -5.24
CA MET A 268 -4.81 4.61 -4.90
C MET A 268 -5.92 5.65 -4.93
N SER A 269 -6.94 5.39 -5.74
CA SER A 269 -8.20 6.14 -5.75
C SER A 269 -9.27 5.30 -5.08
N LEU A 270 -9.93 5.86 -4.06
CA LEU A 270 -10.95 5.20 -3.27
C LEU A 270 -12.29 5.92 -3.50
N ALA A 271 -13.20 5.28 -4.23
CA ALA A 271 -14.51 5.82 -4.53
C ALA A 271 -15.45 5.71 -3.32
N ASN A 272 -16.48 6.56 -3.26
CA ASN A 272 -17.40 6.63 -2.11
C ASN A 272 -18.19 5.34 -1.84
N ASP A 273 -18.33 4.46 -2.83
CA ASP A 273 -18.93 3.13 -2.70
C ASP A 273 -17.96 2.08 -2.15
N GLY A 274 -16.67 2.41 -2.06
CA GLY A 274 -15.60 1.52 -1.61
C GLY A 274 -14.80 0.88 -2.75
N THR A 275 -15.12 1.17 -3.99
CA THR A 275 -14.31 0.74 -5.15
C THR A 275 -12.91 1.31 -5.04
N ILE A 276 -11.91 0.45 -5.22
CA ILE A 276 -10.48 0.82 -5.18
C ILE A 276 -9.88 0.69 -6.57
N HIS A 277 -9.27 1.78 -7.04
CA HIS A 277 -8.43 1.78 -8.23
C HIS A 277 -6.98 2.05 -7.81
N LEU A 278 -6.10 1.07 -7.97
CA LEU A 278 -4.66 1.22 -7.75
C LEU A 278 -3.98 1.42 -9.10
N LYS A 279 -3.58 2.64 -9.39
CA LYS A 279 -2.77 2.97 -10.56
C LYS A 279 -1.30 2.81 -10.18
N GLY A 280 -0.68 1.72 -10.64
CA GLY A 280 0.74 1.49 -10.49
C GLY A 280 1.56 2.25 -11.54
N PHE A 281 2.78 2.62 -11.16
CA PHE A 281 3.78 3.26 -12.03
C PHE A 281 5.05 2.42 -12.08
N ARG A 282 5.72 2.44 -13.23
CA ARG A 282 6.95 1.69 -13.52
C ARG A 282 6.74 0.18 -13.33
N LYS A 283 7.40 -0.42 -12.33
CA LYS A 283 7.28 -1.86 -12.04
C LYS A 283 6.04 -2.21 -11.22
N GLN A 284 5.35 -1.23 -10.65
CA GLN A 284 4.15 -1.47 -9.87
C GLN A 284 2.97 -1.87 -10.75
N SER A 285 2.30 -2.96 -10.40
CA SER A 285 1.10 -3.44 -11.06
C SER A 285 -0.11 -2.55 -10.80
N ARG A 286 -1.06 -2.60 -11.72
CA ARG A 286 -2.37 -1.95 -11.58
C ARG A 286 -3.40 -2.97 -11.09
N TYR A 287 -4.31 -2.50 -10.23
CA TYR A 287 -5.44 -3.29 -9.75
C TYR A 287 -6.71 -2.44 -9.70
N ASP A 288 -7.86 -3.08 -9.96
CA ASP A 288 -9.17 -2.46 -9.88
C ASP A 288 -10.10 -3.43 -9.14
N TRP A 289 -10.64 -3.03 -7.99
CA TRP A 289 -11.51 -3.85 -7.14
C TRP A 289 -12.82 -3.12 -6.85
N SER A 290 -13.95 -3.78 -7.13
CA SER A 290 -15.26 -3.34 -6.67
C SER A 290 -15.46 -3.69 -5.19
N ALA A 291 -16.21 -2.86 -4.46
CA ALA A 291 -16.55 -3.11 -3.05
C ALA A 291 -17.60 -4.21 -2.89
#